data_d7e3b6d6ab3ae9e5ef9afb7987392c48
#
_entry.id   d7e3b6d6ab3ae9e5ef9afb7987392c48
#
_cell.length_a   1.000
_cell.length_b   1.000
_cell.length_c   1.000
_cell.angle_alpha   90.00
_cell.angle_beta   90.00
_cell.angle_gamma   90.00
#
_symmetry.space_group_name_H-M   'P 1'
#
loop_
_entity.id
_entity.type
_entity.pdbx_description
1 polymer ?
#
loop_
_entity_poly.entity_id
_entity_poly.type
_entity_poly.pdbx_seq_one_letter_code
_entity_poly.pdbx_strand_id
1 'polypeptide(L)'
;FGYCISDDPNASPSGPYYDASAYCVLDNDFSPSQFGTSQTPQEFRDVTAAHEFFHAIQFHYDWFEDLWLMEGTAMVMEDQYADDVNDNVNYLGNSALTSPGTPVDRGSGGFEYGAWIFWRFLIEDRNELADPLIIKQIWERAAGASIDTDGLGPDTVVRNEYSLEAARRVVAA
;
A
#
# COMPACT_ATOMS: atom_id res chain seq x y z
N PHE A 1 15.83 5.54 -2.33
CA PHE A 1 15.66 4.25 -1.68
C PHE A 1 15.33 4.45 -0.21
N GLY A 2 14.31 3.76 0.25
CA GLY A 2 13.89 3.72 1.64
C GLY A 2 13.44 2.33 2.03
N TYR A 3 13.11 2.14 3.27
CA TYR A 3 12.38 0.98 3.77
C TYR A 3 11.77 1.32 5.13
N CYS A 4 10.65 0.67 5.46
CA CYS A 4 10.09 0.64 6.80
C CYS A 4 10.19 -0.76 7.39
N ILE A 5 10.48 -0.82 8.68
CA ILE A 5 10.49 -2.06 9.45
C ILE A 5 9.89 -1.83 10.84
N SER A 6 9.46 -2.91 11.47
CA SER A 6 9.05 -2.91 12.87
C SER A 6 10.16 -3.49 13.75
N ASP A 7 10.39 -2.87 14.90
CA ASP A 7 11.17 -3.42 16.00
C ASP A 7 10.26 -3.79 17.20
N ASP A 8 8.96 -3.82 16.98
CA ASP A 8 8.01 -4.22 18.02
C ASP A 8 8.16 -5.71 18.33
N PRO A 9 8.55 -6.08 19.55
CA PRO A 9 8.71 -7.47 19.94
C PRO A 9 7.39 -8.24 20.00
N ASN A 10 6.25 -7.55 19.94
CA ASN A 10 4.92 -8.15 19.93
C ASN A 10 4.37 -8.30 18.50
N ALA A 11 5.02 -7.70 17.52
CA ALA A 11 4.68 -7.89 16.13
C ALA A 11 4.87 -9.38 15.77
N SER A 12 3.78 -10.09 15.52
CA SER A 12 3.81 -11.52 15.27
C SER A 12 2.67 -11.96 14.37
N PRO A 13 2.97 -12.75 13.32
CA PRO A 13 1.95 -13.31 12.44
C PRO A 13 1.01 -14.31 13.13
N SER A 14 1.32 -14.70 14.36
CA SER A 14 0.52 -15.61 15.16
C SER A 14 -0.18 -14.93 16.34
N GLY A 15 -0.06 -13.62 16.45
CA GLY A 15 -0.75 -12.82 17.47
C GLY A 15 -2.22 -12.57 17.13
N PRO A 16 -3.03 -12.15 18.11
CA PRO A 16 -4.41 -11.74 17.85
C PRO A 16 -4.50 -10.37 17.12
N TYR A 17 -3.40 -9.63 17.08
CA TYR A 17 -3.28 -8.33 16.43
C TYR A 17 -2.05 -8.34 15.55
N TYR A 18 -2.21 -7.84 14.34
CA TYR A 18 -1.15 -7.72 13.35
C TYR A 18 -0.64 -6.27 13.22
N ASP A 19 -1.15 -5.37 14.06
CA ASP A 19 -0.67 -4.00 14.14
C ASP A 19 0.70 -3.93 14.78
N ALA A 20 1.57 -3.14 14.20
CA ALA A 20 2.93 -2.94 14.67
C ALA A 20 3.34 -1.47 14.55
N SER A 21 4.18 -1.01 15.48
CA SER A 21 4.89 0.24 15.28
C SER A 21 5.93 0.07 14.18
N ALA A 22 6.21 1.15 13.46
CA ALA A 22 7.22 1.15 12.42
C ALA A 22 8.15 2.33 12.55
N TYR A 23 9.37 2.14 12.09
CA TYR A 23 10.26 3.24 11.74
C TYR A 23 10.75 3.09 10.32
N CYS A 24 10.99 4.23 9.65
CA CYS A 24 11.41 4.24 8.28
C CYS A 24 12.81 4.85 8.15
N VAL A 25 13.55 4.34 7.21
CA VAL A 25 14.89 4.81 6.86
C VAL A 25 14.88 5.25 5.41
N LEU A 26 15.39 6.43 5.16
CA LEU A 26 15.55 6.97 3.81
C LEU A 26 17.03 7.12 3.50
N ASP A 27 17.36 7.02 2.21
CA ASP A 27 18.68 7.41 1.74
C ASP A 27 19.00 8.86 2.13
N ASN A 28 20.24 9.15 2.47
CA ASN A 28 20.61 10.43 3.06
C ASN A 28 20.74 11.57 2.04
N ASP A 29 21.04 11.28 0.78
CA ASP A 29 21.29 12.30 -0.23
C ASP A 29 20.62 12.05 -1.59
N PHE A 30 20.11 10.83 -1.83
CA PHE A 30 19.52 10.42 -3.10
C PHE A 30 20.42 10.78 -4.29
N SER A 31 21.70 10.48 -4.18
CA SER A 31 22.71 10.97 -5.11
C SER A 31 22.50 10.43 -6.54
N PRO A 32 22.70 11.25 -7.59
CA PRO A 32 22.57 10.81 -8.98
C PRO A 32 23.51 9.67 -9.36
N SER A 33 24.59 9.45 -8.61
CA SER A 33 25.50 8.33 -8.83
C SER A 33 24.91 6.98 -8.44
N GLN A 34 23.90 6.96 -7.57
CA GLN A 34 23.20 5.78 -7.09
C GLN A 34 21.87 5.58 -7.82
N PHE A 35 21.11 6.66 -8.01
CA PHE A 35 19.72 6.61 -8.48
C PHE A 35 19.53 7.10 -9.93
N GLY A 36 20.58 7.62 -10.55
CA GLY A 36 20.48 8.19 -11.89
C GLY A 36 19.99 9.65 -11.86
N THR A 37 19.54 10.13 -13.01
CA THR A 37 19.19 11.53 -13.23
C THR A 37 17.78 11.71 -13.84
N SER A 38 16.94 10.68 -13.73
CA SER A 38 15.54 10.77 -14.22
C SER A 38 14.73 11.77 -13.41
N GLN A 39 14.99 11.82 -12.10
CA GLN A 39 14.45 12.80 -11.17
C GLN A 39 15.60 13.51 -10.42
N THR A 40 15.29 14.62 -9.81
CA THR A 40 16.22 15.29 -8.89
C THR A 40 16.28 14.54 -7.54
N PRO A 41 17.35 14.73 -6.74
CA PRO A 41 17.43 14.16 -5.40
C PRO A 41 16.26 14.56 -4.49
N GLN A 42 15.67 15.74 -4.71
CA GLN A 42 14.49 16.18 -3.95
C GLN A 42 13.25 15.39 -4.36
N GLU A 43 13.01 15.22 -5.66
CA GLU A 43 11.86 14.44 -6.18
C GLU A 43 11.93 12.98 -5.72
N PHE A 44 13.11 12.34 -5.83
CA PHE A 44 13.30 10.99 -5.29
C PHE A 44 13.00 10.90 -3.79
N ARG A 45 13.45 11.89 -3.02
CA ARG A 45 13.17 11.93 -1.57
C ARG A 45 11.67 12.08 -1.29
N ASP A 46 10.99 12.93 -2.05
CA ASP A 46 9.58 13.23 -1.83
C ASP A 46 8.71 12.01 -2.10
N VAL A 47 8.89 11.32 -3.23
CA VAL A 47 8.15 10.09 -3.54
C VAL A 47 8.50 8.96 -2.56
N THR A 48 9.79 8.73 -2.29
CA THR A 48 10.20 7.68 -1.34
C THR A 48 9.66 7.96 0.06
N ALA A 49 9.69 9.22 0.51
CA ALA A 49 9.15 9.57 1.83
C ALA A 49 7.65 9.32 1.93
N ALA A 50 6.88 9.63 0.89
CA ALA A 50 5.45 9.35 0.85
C ALA A 50 5.17 7.83 0.89
N HIS A 51 5.90 7.06 0.10
CA HIS A 51 5.85 5.60 0.07
C HIS A 51 6.10 4.98 1.43
N GLU A 52 7.26 5.26 2.00
CA GLU A 52 7.69 4.69 3.27
C GLU A 52 6.81 5.14 4.45
N PHE A 53 6.40 6.41 4.45
CA PHE A 53 5.48 6.87 5.48
C PHE A 53 4.14 6.14 5.41
N PHE A 54 3.68 5.80 4.21
CA PHE A 54 2.46 5.02 4.09
C PHE A 54 2.63 3.59 4.59
N HIS A 55 3.80 2.96 4.40
CA HIS A 55 4.10 1.67 5.03
C HIS A 55 4.01 1.73 6.56
N ALA A 56 4.46 2.81 7.18
CA ALA A 56 4.29 2.98 8.63
C ALA A 56 2.80 3.03 9.04
N ILE A 57 1.94 3.63 8.21
CA ILE A 57 0.49 3.63 8.43
C ILE A 57 -0.09 2.22 8.23
N GLN A 58 0.31 1.52 7.18
CA GLN A 58 -0.12 0.15 6.88
C GLN A 58 0.23 -0.81 8.02
N PHE A 59 1.44 -0.71 8.57
CA PHE A 59 1.89 -1.53 9.70
C PHE A 59 1.03 -1.33 10.95
N HIS A 60 0.43 -0.15 11.10
CA HIS A 60 -0.51 0.10 12.20
C HIS A 60 -1.89 -0.54 11.94
N TYR A 61 -2.25 -0.81 10.69
CA TYR A 61 -3.45 -1.59 10.35
C TYR A 61 -3.17 -3.09 10.40
N ASP A 62 -2.29 -3.56 9.52
CA ASP A 62 -1.83 -4.95 9.43
C ASP A 62 -0.52 -5.02 8.63
N TRP A 63 0.56 -5.44 9.24
CA TRP A 63 1.86 -5.53 8.58
C TRP A 63 2.11 -6.87 7.86
N PHE A 64 1.13 -7.79 7.92
CA PHE A 64 1.18 -9.12 7.30
C PHE A 64 0.36 -9.23 6.01
N GLU A 65 -0.06 -8.13 5.45
CA GLU A 65 -0.80 -8.13 4.21
C GLU A 65 0.06 -8.50 2.99
N ASP A 66 -0.61 -8.89 1.91
CA ASP A 66 0.05 -9.22 0.66
C ASP A 66 0.77 -8.01 0.05
N LEU A 67 1.93 -8.26 -0.55
CA LEU A 67 2.76 -7.20 -1.14
C LEU A 67 2.05 -6.38 -2.21
N TRP A 68 1.12 -6.96 -2.97
CA TRP A 68 0.36 -6.18 -3.95
C TRP A 68 -0.53 -5.11 -3.32
N LEU A 69 -1.06 -5.36 -2.13
CA LEU A 69 -1.81 -4.37 -1.35
C LEU A 69 -0.83 -3.39 -0.70
N MET A 70 0.24 -3.89 -0.08
CA MET A 70 1.25 -3.08 0.59
C MET A 70 1.89 -2.10 -0.39
N GLU A 71 2.61 -2.60 -1.38
CA GLU A 71 3.37 -1.80 -2.33
C GLU A 71 2.46 -1.00 -3.28
N GLY A 72 1.42 -1.65 -3.80
CA GLY A 72 0.53 -0.99 -4.76
C GLY A 72 -0.18 0.23 -4.19
N THR A 73 -0.63 0.19 -2.92
CA THR A 73 -1.26 1.35 -2.30
C THR A 73 -0.25 2.39 -1.82
N ALA A 74 0.99 2.00 -1.46
CA ALA A 74 2.07 2.93 -1.16
C ALA A 74 2.47 3.74 -2.42
N MET A 75 2.56 3.08 -3.59
CA MET A 75 2.79 3.74 -4.87
C MET A 75 1.70 4.76 -5.23
N VAL A 76 0.45 4.50 -4.87
CA VAL A 76 -0.62 5.50 -5.05
C VAL A 76 -0.38 6.74 -4.18
N MET A 77 0.18 6.57 -2.98
CA MET A 77 0.48 7.72 -2.12
C MET A 77 1.63 8.57 -2.66
N GLU A 78 2.59 7.98 -3.37
CA GLU A 78 3.60 8.75 -4.12
C GLU A 78 2.95 9.68 -5.12
N ASP A 79 2.05 9.15 -5.93
CA ASP A 79 1.30 9.87 -6.96
C ASP A 79 0.38 10.95 -6.34
N GLN A 80 -0.27 10.65 -5.22
CA GLN A 80 -1.11 11.63 -4.51
C GLN A 80 -0.31 12.78 -3.88
N TYR A 81 0.92 12.52 -3.44
CA TYR A 81 1.76 13.52 -2.78
C TYR A 81 2.60 14.34 -3.77
N ALA A 82 3.10 13.69 -4.82
CA ALA A 82 4.05 14.24 -5.77
C ALA A 82 3.68 13.88 -7.23
N ASP A 83 2.44 14.17 -7.61
CA ASP A 83 1.82 13.85 -8.91
C ASP A 83 2.69 14.23 -10.13
N ASP A 84 3.41 15.36 -10.06
CA ASP A 84 4.26 15.83 -11.15
C ASP A 84 5.54 14.99 -11.35
N VAL A 85 5.94 14.16 -10.38
CA VAL A 85 7.19 13.38 -10.44
C VAL A 85 7.03 12.15 -11.34
N ASN A 86 5.88 11.51 -11.31
CA ASN A 86 5.54 10.35 -12.14
C ASN A 86 6.52 9.16 -12.03
N ASP A 87 7.12 8.92 -10.87
CA ASP A 87 8.03 7.78 -10.66
C ASP A 87 7.30 6.43 -10.78
N ASN A 88 6.06 6.38 -10.33
CA ASN A 88 5.14 5.26 -10.42
C ASN A 88 4.95 4.72 -11.86
N VAL A 89 5.07 5.58 -12.88
CA VAL A 89 4.94 5.21 -14.30
C VAL A 89 6.00 4.19 -14.72
N ASN A 90 7.18 4.20 -14.09
CA ASN A 90 8.25 3.24 -14.38
C ASN A 90 7.83 1.78 -14.12
N TYR A 91 6.85 1.55 -13.27
CA TYR A 91 6.37 0.20 -12.91
C TYR A 91 5.21 -0.32 -13.78
N LEU A 92 4.67 0.51 -14.69
CA LEU A 92 3.57 0.08 -15.58
C LEU A 92 3.94 -1.08 -16.49
N GLY A 93 5.23 -1.26 -16.78
CA GLY A 93 5.72 -2.42 -17.53
C GLY A 93 5.48 -3.77 -16.83
N ASN A 94 5.27 -3.75 -15.51
CA ASN A 94 4.99 -4.92 -14.67
C ASN A 94 3.58 -4.82 -14.06
N SER A 95 2.57 -4.56 -14.86
CA SER A 95 1.21 -4.33 -14.39
C SER A 95 0.18 -5.13 -15.19
N ALA A 96 -1.07 -5.09 -14.74
CA ALA A 96 -2.20 -5.67 -15.44
C ALA A 96 -2.44 -5.06 -16.83
N LEU A 97 -1.95 -3.84 -17.10
CA LEU A 97 -2.03 -3.21 -18.42
C LEU A 97 -1.20 -3.94 -19.47
N THR A 98 -0.02 -4.42 -19.09
CA THR A 98 0.90 -5.13 -19.99
C THR A 98 0.76 -6.64 -19.92
N SER A 99 0.25 -7.16 -18.81
CA SER A 99 0.11 -8.59 -18.54
C SER A 99 -1.26 -8.93 -17.95
N PRO A 100 -2.36 -8.73 -18.70
CA PRO A 100 -3.72 -8.86 -18.18
C PRO A 100 -4.12 -10.31 -17.80
N GLY A 101 -3.32 -11.29 -18.17
CA GLY A 101 -3.49 -12.68 -17.75
C GLY A 101 -2.81 -13.03 -16.42
N THR A 102 -2.09 -12.09 -15.83
CA THR A 102 -1.44 -12.27 -14.52
C THR A 102 -2.44 -11.89 -13.41
N PRO A 103 -2.56 -12.72 -12.34
CA PRO A 103 -3.38 -12.35 -11.20
C PRO A 103 -2.96 -10.99 -10.63
N VAL A 104 -3.94 -10.15 -10.27
CA VAL A 104 -3.68 -8.79 -9.78
C VAL A 104 -2.95 -8.79 -8.43
N ASP A 105 -3.16 -9.83 -7.63
CA ASP A 105 -2.56 -10.06 -6.31
C ASP A 105 -1.17 -10.70 -6.36
N ARG A 106 -0.53 -10.71 -7.52
CA ARG A 106 0.84 -11.20 -7.64
C ARG A 106 1.81 -10.28 -6.89
N GLY A 107 2.39 -10.79 -5.80
CA GLY A 107 3.35 -10.08 -4.95
C GLY A 107 4.81 -10.38 -5.32
N SER A 108 5.19 -10.36 -6.61
CA SER A 108 6.57 -10.63 -7.00
C SER A 108 6.92 -10.11 -8.40
N GLY A 109 8.22 -9.85 -8.61
CA GLY A 109 8.77 -9.47 -9.91
C GLY A 109 8.47 -8.04 -10.32
N GLY A 110 8.20 -7.15 -9.36
CA GLY A 110 7.84 -5.76 -9.59
C GLY A 110 6.35 -5.56 -9.92
N PHE A 111 5.58 -6.66 -9.97
CA PHE A 111 4.14 -6.59 -10.26
C PHE A 111 3.37 -6.00 -9.08
N GLU A 112 3.85 -6.20 -7.87
CA GLU A 112 3.37 -5.60 -6.63
C GLU A 112 3.38 -4.07 -6.68
N TYR A 113 4.44 -3.48 -7.24
CA TYR A 113 4.51 -2.03 -7.50
C TYR A 113 3.57 -1.64 -8.63
N GLY A 114 3.59 -2.37 -9.75
CA GLY A 114 2.71 -2.12 -10.90
C GLY A 114 1.21 -2.25 -10.61
N ALA A 115 0.85 -2.87 -9.48
CA ALA A 115 -0.53 -2.94 -9.00
C ALA A 115 -1.12 -1.55 -8.67
N TRP A 116 -0.30 -0.51 -8.51
CA TRP A 116 -0.77 0.85 -8.23
C TRP A 116 -1.83 1.34 -9.24
N ILE A 117 -1.72 0.94 -10.50
CA ILE A 117 -2.69 1.36 -11.54
C ILE A 117 -4.09 0.82 -11.29
N PHE A 118 -4.22 -0.36 -10.68
CA PHE A 118 -5.50 -0.89 -10.24
C PHE A 118 -6.10 -0.04 -9.11
N TRP A 119 -5.29 0.29 -8.10
CA TRP A 119 -5.72 1.13 -6.99
C TRP A 119 -6.07 2.55 -7.43
N ARG A 120 -5.26 3.11 -8.33
CA ARG A 120 -5.53 4.42 -8.94
C ARG A 120 -6.88 4.42 -9.67
N PHE A 121 -7.17 3.38 -10.43
CA PHE A 121 -8.46 3.24 -11.11
C PHE A 121 -9.64 3.28 -10.13
N LEU A 122 -9.51 2.67 -8.96
CA LEU A 122 -10.59 2.65 -7.96
C LEU A 122 -10.87 4.02 -7.32
N ILE A 123 -9.85 4.88 -7.22
CA ILE A 123 -9.99 6.20 -6.60
C ILE A 123 -10.28 7.33 -7.60
N GLU A 124 -10.17 7.09 -8.90
CA GLU A 124 -10.41 8.12 -9.91
C GLU A 124 -11.89 8.41 -10.13
N ASP A 125 -12.23 9.71 -10.22
CA ASP A 125 -13.59 10.23 -10.44
C ASP A 125 -14.28 9.79 -11.74
N ARG A 126 -13.63 8.97 -12.55
CA ARG A 126 -14.11 8.57 -13.89
C ARG A 126 -14.88 7.27 -13.92
N ASN A 127 -15.03 6.62 -12.79
CA ASN A 127 -15.81 5.40 -12.68
C ASN A 127 -16.86 5.52 -11.57
N GLU A 128 -17.89 4.69 -11.63
CA GLU A 128 -19.00 4.73 -10.66
C GLU A 128 -18.58 4.23 -9.25
N LEU A 129 -17.37 3.68 -9.13
CA LEU A 129 -16.79 3.19 -7.88
C LEU A 129 -15.86 4.22 -7.23
N ALA A 130 -15.67 5.38 -7.86
CA ALA A 130 -14.72 6.39 -7.41
C ALA A 130 -15.04 6.86 -5.99
N ASP A 131 -14.24 6.39 -5.06
CA ASP A 131 -14.25 6.84 -3.68
C ASP A 131 -12.80 7.08 -3.22
N PRO A 132 -12.41 8.33 -2.94
CA PRO A 132 -11.05 8.64 -2.47
C PRO A 132 -10.71 7.95 -1.15
N LEU A 133 -11.71 7.45 -0.41
CA LEU A 133 -11.52 6.71 0.83
C LEU A 133 -11.48 5.19 0.65
N ILE A 134 -11.61 4.68 -0.58
CA ILE A 134 -11.72 3.24 -0.82
C ILE A 134 -10.48 2.47 -0.32
N ILE A 135 -9.29 3.03 -0.49
CA ILE A 135 -8.05 2.42 0.02
C ILE A 135 -8.10 2.33 1.54
N LYS A 136 -8.52 3.40 2.22
CA LYS A 136 -8.69 3.40 3.68
C LYS A 136 -9.68 2.33 4.13
N GLN A 137 -10.84 2.23 3.47
CA GLN A 137 -11.86 1.23 3.79
C GLN A 137 -11.34 -0.20 3.61
N ILE A 138 -10.51 -0.43 2.58
CA ILE A 138 -9.88 -1.73 2.36
C ILE A 138 -8.91 -2.05 3.49
N TRP A 139 -8.07 -1.11 3.90
CA TRP A 139 -7.14 -1.28 5.00
C TRP A 139 -7.85 -1.47 6.34
N GLU A 140 -8.96 -0.78 6.57
CA GLU A 140 -9.79 -0.99 7.77
C GLU A 140 -10.38 -2.41 7.84
N ARG A 141 -10.68 -3.02 6.68
CA ARG A 141 -11.12 -4.43 6.61
C ARG A 141 -9.97 -5.42 6.70
N ALA A 142 -8.82 -5.07 6.14
CA ALA A 142 -7.62 -5.88 6.21
C ALA A 142 -7.02 -5.88 7.63
N ALA A 143 -7.27 -4.84 8.42
CA ALA A 143 -6.81 -4.76 9.79
C ALA A 143 -7.30 -5.96 10.60
N GLY A 144 -6.38 -6.74 11.13
CA GLY A 144 -6.70 -7.89 11.98
C GLY A 144 -7.31 -7.52 13.33
N ALA A 145 -7.51 -6.23 13.58
CA ALA A 145 -8.15 -5.70 14.77
C ALA A 145 -9.64 -6.04 14.77
N SER A 146 -10.20 -6.18 15.95
CA SER A 146 -11.64 -6.25 16.16
C SER A 146 -12.29 -4.97 15.66
N ILE A 147 -12.69 -4.96 14.39
CA ILE A 147 -13.53 -3.91 13.87
C ILE A 147 -14.86 -4.04 14.56
N ASP A 148 -15.26 -3.01 15.26
CA ASP A 148 -16.65 -2.84 15.70
C ASP A 148 -17.47 -2.50 14.43
N THR A 149 -17.97 -3.51 13.76
CA THR A 149 -18.71 -3.35 12.50
C THR A 149 -20.18 -2.99 12.73
N ASP A 150 -20.65 -3.09 13.99
CA ASP A 150 -22.05 -2.89 14.31
C ASP A 150 -22.31 -1.92 15.47
N GLY A 151 -21.25 -1.35 16.07
CA GLY A 151 -21.37 -0.37 17.16
C GLY A 151 -21.76 -0.99 18.51
N LEU A 152 -21.67 -2.30 18.67
CA LEU A 152 -22.08 -3.02 19.89
C LEU A 152 -20.90 -3.37 20.81
N GLY A 153 -19.69 -2.95 20.47
CA GLY A 153 -18.47 -3.19 21.25
C GLY A 153 -17.56 -4.25 20.63
N PRO A 154 -16.36 -4.47 21.17
CA PRO A 154 -15.34 -5.32 20.56
C PRO A 154 -15.84 -6.76 20.48
N ASP A 155 -16.61 -6.99 19.49
CA ASP A 155 -17.17 -8.27 19.17
C ASP A 155 -16.20 -9.07 18.36
N THR A 156 -16.13 -10.31 18.74
CA THR A 156 -15.66 -11.39 17.89
C THR A 156 -14.58 -10.97 16.92
N VAL A 157 -13.46 -11.61 17.06
CA VAL A 157 -12.42 -11.69 16.04
C VAL A 157 -13.07 -11.67 14.66
N VAL A 158 -13.27 -10.48 14.11
CA VAL A 158 -13.52 -10.35 12.69
C VAL A 158 -12.29 -10.95 12.08
N ARG A 159 -12.47 -12.03 11.36
CA ARG A 159 -11.38 -12.65 10.63
C ARG A 159 -10.75 -11.53 9.82
N ASN A 160 -9.46 -11.32 10.04
CA ASN A 160 -8.59 -10.65 9.11
C ASN A 160 -9.08 -10.99 7.69
N GLU A 161 -9.66 -10.02 7.00
CA GLU A 161 -10.13 -10.20 5.63
C GLU A 161 -8.95 -9.96 4.70
N TYR A 162 -8.09 -10.96 4.65
CA TYR A 162 -6.80 -10.89 4.00
C TYR A 162 -6.91 -10.31 2.58
N SER A 163 -6.22 -9.20 2.37
CA SER A 163 -5.85 -8.63 1.09
C SER A 163 -6.97 -8.61 0.02
N LEU A 164 -7.01 -9.59 -0.87
CA LEU A 164 -7.96 -9.68 -1.99
C LEU A 164 -9.42 -9.76 -1.51
N GLU A 165 -9.70 -10.42 -0.39
CA GLU A 165 -11.05 -10.50 0.15
C GLU A 165 -11.53 -9.16 0.70
N ALA A 166 -10.65 -8.41 1.39
CA ALA A 166 -10.96 -7.07 1.86
C ALA A 166 -11.29 -6.13 0.68
N ALA A 167 -10.46 -6.14 -0.35
CA ALA A 167 -10.69 -5.38 -1.58
C ALA A 167 -12.00 -5.77 -2.26
N ARG A 168 -12.26 -7.07 -2.44
CA ARG A 168 -13.48 -7.58 -3.06
C ARG A 168 -14.75 -7.14 -2.33
N ARG A 169 -14.72 -7.13 -1.01
CA ARG A 169 -15.90 -6.73 -0.20
C ARG A 169 -16.19 -5.24 -0.26
N VAL A 170 -15.14 -4.42 -0.28
CA VAL A 170 -15.34 -2.97 -0.39
C VAL A 170 -15.85 -2.59 -1.78
N VAL A 171 -15.25 -3.17 -2.84
CA VAL A 171 -15.66 -2.87 -4.22
C VAL A 171 -17.06 -3.40 -4.56
N ALA A 172 -17.54 -4.44 -3.86
CA ALA A 172 -18.86 -5.03 -4.09
C ALA A 172 -19.97 -4.44 -3.20
N ALA A 173 -19.66 -3.51 -2.30
CA ALA A 173 -20.63 -2.89 -1.40
C ALA A 173 -21.29 -1.67 -2.01
#